data_9cb777b467c87b2816d5b1d1fc07388c
#
_entry.id   9cb777b467c87b2816d5b1d1fc07388c
#
_cell.length_a   1.000
_cell.length_b   1.000
_cell.length_c   1.000
_cell.angle_alpha   90.00
_cell.angle_beta   90.00
_cell.angle_gamma   90.00
#
_symmetry.space_group_name_H-M   'P 1'
#
loop_
_entity.id
_entity.type
_entity.pdbx_description
1 polymer ?
#
loop_
_entity_poly.entity_id
_entity_poly.type
_entity_poly.pdbx_seq_one_letter_code
_entity_poly.pdbx_strand_id
1 'polypeptide(L)'
;MRVTILYLAAGNSRRFGENKLLYPLDGKAVYRHLLDRLAQIAGRHENWELLVVTQYERILEELAPLVKAGRLQTVFSPDSEKGISYTIRAGIEAAEKQNADACACFAADQPYLKEETAERFLESMEMQKAPLGCVF
;
A
#
# COMPACT_ATOMS: atom_id res chain seq x y z
N MET A 1 -9.76 -16.97 2.66
CA MET A 1 -8.63 -16.46 1.86
C MET A 1 -8.02 -15.26 2.56
N ARG A 2 -6.72 -15.30 2.83
CA ARG A 2 -6.02 -14.16 3.43
C ARG A 2 -5.45 -13.30 2.32
N VAL A 3 -5.83 -12.03 2.31
CA VAL A 3 -5.38 -11.07 1.29
C VAL A 3 -4.50 -10.01 1.94
N THR A 4 -3.32 -9.81 1.39
CA THR A 4 -2.46 -8.68 1.77
C THR A 4 -2.65 -7.56 0.76
N ILE A 5 -3.04 -6.40 1.27
CA ILE A 5 -3.14 -5.19 0.46
C ILE A 5 -1.77 -4.54 0.43
N LEU A 6 -1.11 -4.59 -0.72
CA LEU A 6 0.22 -4.01 -0.90
C LEU A 6 0.07 -2.56 -1.38
N TYR A 7 0.45 -1.63 -0.52
CA TYR A 7 0.42 -0.21 -0.85
C TYR A 7 1.81 0.24 -1.27
N LEU A 8 1.98 0.53 -2.55
CA LEU A 8 3.28 0.80 -3.14
C LEU A 8 3.61 2.30 -3.05
N ALA A 9 4.32 2.68 -2.00
CA ALA A 9 4.69 4.07 -1.70
C ALA A 9 6.20 4.28 -1.87
N ALA A 10 6.74 3.82 -3.01
CA ALA A 10 8.18 3.78 -3.23
C ALA A 10 8.60 4.31 -4.61
N GLY A 11 7.72 5.02 -5.31
CA GLY A 11 8.02 5.56 -6.63
C GLY A 11 9.12 6.62 -6.59
N ASN A 12 9.90 6.68 -7.68
CA ASN A 12 10.97 7.67 -7.84
C ASN A 12 10.47 9.02 -8.38
N SER A 13 9.16 9.22 -8.45
CA SER A 13 8.55 10.41 -9.00
C SER A 13 8.90 11.64 -8.17
N ARG A 14 9.75 12.51 -8.71
CA ARG A 14 10.16 13.77 -8.08
C ARG A 14 9.89 14.91 -9.03
N ARG A 15 9.31 15.99 -8.51
CA ARG A 15 9.16 17.25 -9.22
C ARG A 15 9.89 18.30 -8.43
N PHE A 16 10.70 19.12 -9.11
CA PHE A 16 11.47 20.20 -8.48
C PHE A 16 12.33 19.72 -7.30
N GLY A 17 12.89 18.51 -7.43
CA GLY A 17 13.76 17.94 -6.40
C GLY A 17 13.03 17.37 -5.17
N GLU A 18 11.71 17.39 -5.17
CA GLU A 18 10.90 16.91 -4.04
C GLU A 18 10.14 15.62 -4.37
N ASN A 19 9.90 14.82 -3.33
CA ASN A 19 9.14 13.58 -3.45
C ASN A 19 7.65 13.90 -3.60
N LYS A 20 7.07 13.58 -4.74
CA LYS A 20 5.66 13.83 -5.03
C LYS A 20 4.72 13.22 -4.00
N LEU A 21 5.04 12.06 -3.44
CA LEU A 21 4.19 11.39 -2.47
C LEU A 21 4.05 12.17 -1.16
N LEU A 22 5.04 13.02 -0.84
CA LEU A 22 5.03 13.82 0.39
C LEU A 22 4.39 15.20 0.20
N TYR A 23 4.03 15.56 -1.03
CA TYR A 23 3.38 16.85 -1.28
C TYR A 23 2.03 16.91 -0.56
N PRO A 24 1.72 18.06 0.05
CA PRO A 24 0.40 18.25 0.65
C PRO A 24 -0.66 18.40 -0.44
N LEU A 25 -1.77 17.70 -0.26
CA LEU A 25 -2.95 17.80 -1.11
C LEU A 25 -4.15 17.82 -0.15
N ASP A 26 -4.91 18.90 -0.16
CA ASP A 26 -6.06 19.06 0.73
C ASP A 26 -5.73 18.76 2.20
N GLY A 27 -4.61 19.29 2.66
CA GLY A 27 -4.21 19.23 4.07
C GLY A 27 -3.44 17.99 4.51
N LYS A 28 -3.22 17.00 3.62
CA LYS A 28 -2.37 15.85 3.95
C LYS A 28 -1.59 15.36 2.74
N ALA A 29 -0.50 14.65 2.99
CA ALA A 29 0.38 14.17 1.93
C ALA A 29 -0.37 13.29 0.92
N VAL A 30 0.04 13.35 -0.35
CA VAL A 30 -0.58 12.59 -1.43
C VAL A 30 -0.73 11.10 -1.07
N TYR A 31 0.31 10.48 -0.52
CA TYR A 31 0.28 9.06 -0.21
C TYR A 31 -0.73 8.69 0.88
N ARG A 32 -1.11 9.65 1.75
CA ARG A 32 -2.02 9.38 2.87
C ARG A 32 -3.49 9.30 2.46
N HIS A 33 -3.87 9.87 1.32
CA HIS A 33 -5.28 9.90 0.91
C HIS A 33 -5.85 8.51 0.69
N LEU A 34 -5.25 7.74 -0.20
CA LEU A 34 -5.72 6.38 -0.46
C LEU A 34 -5.37 5.45 0.70
N LEU A 35 -4.23 5.66 1.35
CA LEU A 35 -3.81 4.83 2.47
C LEU A 35 -4.85 4.85 3.60
N ASP A 36 -5.35 6.02 3.96
CA ASP A 36 -6.33 6.15 5.02
C ASP A 36 -7.64 5.41 4.67
N ARG A 37 -8.05 5.46 3.39
CA ARG A 37 -9.22 4.70 2.93
C ARG A 37 -8.99 3.20 3.00
N LEU A 38 -7.82 2.74 2.57
CA LEU A 38 -7.47 1.31 2.62
C LEU A 38 -7.37 0.81 4.06
N ALA A 39 -6.87 1.62 4.97
CA ALA A 39 -6.82 1.26 6.39
C ALA A 39 -8.22 1.06 6.97
N GLN A 40 -9.18 1.90 6.59
CA GLN A 40 -10.57 1.73 7.01
C GLN A 40 -11.18 0.46 6.44
N ILE A 41 -10.94 0.19 5.16
CA ILE A 41 -11.44 -1.01 4.50
C ILE A 41 -10.86 -2.27 5.17
N ALA A 42 -9.56 -2.29 5.39
CA ALA A 42 -8.89 -3.43 6.02
C ALA A 42 -9.41 -3.68 7.44
N GLY A 43 -9.76 -2.60 8.15
CA GLY A 43 -10.33 -2.69 9.49
C GLY A 43 -11.71 -3.36 9.55
N ARG A 44 -12.42 -3.42 8.41
CA ARG A 44 -13.74 -4.07 8.31
C ARG A 44 -13.68 -5.55 7.94
N HIS A 45 -12.51 -6.05 7.56
CA HIS A 45 -12.32 -7.44 7.11
C HIS A 45 -11.19 -8.09 7.88
N GLU A 46 -11.48 -9.12 8.65
CA GLU A 46 -10.47 -9.80 9.47
C GLU A 46 -9.37 -10.48 8.65
N ASN A 47 -9.69 -10.88 7.43
CA ASN A 47 -8.78 -11.61 6.55
C ASN A 47 -7.98 -10.71 5.59
N TRP A 48 -8.13 -9.38 5.71
CA TRP A 48 -7.39 -8.42 4.91
C TRP A 48 -6.36 -7.70 5.77
N GLU A 49 -5.12 -7.66 5.32
CA GLU A 49 -4.03 -6.95 5.99
C GLU A 49 -3.44 -5.90 5.06
N LEU A 50 -3.05 -4.77 5.63
CA LEU A 50 -2.47 -3.65 4.88
C LEU A 50 -0.97 -3.59 5.11
N LEU A 51 -0.20 -3.60 4.02
CA LEU A 51 1.27 -3.56 4.05
C LEU A 51 1.77 -2.45 3.14
N VAL A 52 2.48 -1.50 3.71
CA VAL A 52 3.05 -0.37 2.96
C VAL A 52 4.50 -0.68 2.63
N VAL A 53 4.83 -0.66 1.34
CA VAL A 53 6.21 -0.84 0.87
C VAL A 53 6.75 0.52 0.44
N THR A 54 7.86 0.95 1.02
CA THR A 54 8.44 2.25 0.72
C THR A 54 9.96 2.23 0.77
N GLN A 55 10.59 3.10 -0.02
CA GLN A 55 12.02 3.37 0.08
C GLN A 55 12.33 4.61 0.92
N TYR A 56 11.32 5.28 1.46
CA TYR A 56 11.46 6.56 2.14
C TYR A 56 11.36 6.42 3.65
N GLU A 57 12.44 6.71 4.35
CA GLU A 57 12.47 6.66 5.82
C GLU A 57 11.43 7.59 6.43
N ARG A 58 11.18 8.73 5.83
CA ARG A 58 10.18 9.68 6.32
C ARG A 58 8.78 9.07 6.36
N ILE A 59 8.42 8.28 5.33
CA ILE A 59 7.12 7.60 5.32
C ILE A 59 7.07 6.56 6.44
N LEU A 60 8.16 5.81 6.65
CA LEU A 60 8.23 4.85 7.75
C LEU A 60 8.03 5.54 9.10
N GLU A 61 8.68 6.69 9.31
CA GLU A 61 8.56 7.44 10.55
C GLU A 61 7.13 7.95 10.77
N GLU A 62 6.51 8.49 9.71
CA GLU A 62 5.14 9.01 9.80
C GLU A 62 4.12 7.92 10.07
N LEU A 63 4.36 6.70 9.59
CA LEU A 63 3.45 5.57 9.77
C LEU A 63 3.72 4.75 11.04
N ALA A 64 4.81 5.00 11.73
CA ALA A 64 5.16 4.25 12.93
C ALA A 64 4.03 4.16 13.97
N PRO A 65 3.27 5.25 14.26
CA PRO A 65 2.14 5.15 15.19
C PRO A 65 1.06 4.17 14.73
N LEU A 66 0.80 4.10 13.43
CA LEU A 66 -0.20 3.18 12.87
C LEU A 66 0.27 1.74 12.92
N VAL A 67 1.56 1.50 12.71
CA VAL A 67 2.18 0.18 12.87
C VAL A 67 2.05 -0.28 14.32
N LYS A 68 2.37 0.60 15.26
CA LYS A 68 2.28 0.31 16.69
C LYS A 68 0.85 0.01 17.12
N ALA A 69 -0.13 0.68 16.50
CA ALA A 69 -1.54 0.44 16.78
C ALA A 69 -2.09 -0.82 16.09
N GLY A 70 -1.28 -1.51 15.31
CA GLY A 70 -1.70 -2.74 14.61
C GLY A 70 -2.58 -2.50 13.40
N ARG A 71 -2.63 -1.28 12.88
CA ARG A 71 -3.53 -0.92 11.76
C ARG A 71 -2.93 -1.23 10.39
N LEU A 72 -1.60 -1.25 10.31
CA LEU A 72 -0.88 -1.60 9.09
C LEU A 72 0.52 -2.06 9.44
N GLN A 73 1.23 -2.57 8.44
CA GLN A 73 2.65 -2.93 8.57
C GLN A 73 3.42 -2.21 7.47
N THR A 74 4.72 -2.05 7.68
CA THR A 74 5.60 -1.40 6.71
C THR A 74 6.76 -2.30 6.34
N VAL A 75 7.23 -2.16 5.11
CA VAL A 75 8.44 -2.83 4.60
C VAL A 75 9.33 -1.78 3.98
N PHE A 76 10.58 -1.72 4.41
CA PHE A 76 11.57 -0.84 3.82
C PHE A 76 12.19 -1.53 2.61
N SER A 77 12.12 -0.88 1.45
CA SER A 77 12.63 -1.41 0.19
C SER A 77 13.57 -0.40 -0.47
N PRO A 78 14.85 -0.37 -0.05
CA PRO A 78 15.81 0.58 -0.63
C PRO A 78 16.08 0.32 -2.10
N ASP A 79 15.92 -0.91 -2.58
CA ASP A 79 16.11 -1.25 -4.00
C ASP A 79 14.98 -0.75 -4.89
N SER A 80 13.91 -0.21 -4.33
CA SER A 80 12.80 0.37 -5.11
C SER A 80 13.25 1.52 -6.01
N GLU A 81 14.36 2.16 -5.71
CA GLU A 81 14.93 3.20 -6.59
C GLU A 81 15.30 2.64 -7.97
N LYS A 82 15.51 1.32 -8.07
CA LYS A 82 15.85 0.63 -9.32
C LYS A 82 14.63 0.32 -10.18
N GLY A 83 13.42 0.48 -9.65
CA GLY A 83 12.18 0.28 -10.38
C GLY A 83 11.08 -0.39 -9.58
N ILE A 84 9.86 -0.34 -10.12
CA ILE A 84 8.66 -0.84 -9.44
C ILE A 84 8.68 -2.35 -9.19
N SER A 85 9.38 -3.12 -10.03
CA SER A 85 9.49 -4.57 -9.85
C SER A 85 10.13 -4.93 -8.52
N TYR A 86 11.09 -4.15 -8.05
CA TYR A 86 11.72 -4.35 -6.74
C TYR A 86 10.74 -4.08 -5.61
N THR A 87 9.91 -3.06 -5.76
CA THR A 87 8.87 -2.72 -4.78
C THR A 87 7.85 -3.85 -4.64
N ILE A 88 7.35 -4.35 -5.77
CA ILE A 88 6.37 -5.44 -5.80
C ILE A 88 6.97 -6.70 -5.21
N ARG A 89 8.21 -7.02 -5.57
CA ARG A 89 8.90 -8.21 -5.03
C ARG A 89 9.04 -8.15 -3.52
N ALA A 90 9.47 -7.00 -2.99
CA ALA A 90 9.61 -6.83 -1.55
C ALA A 90 8.28 -7.02 -0.83
N GLY A 91 7.21 -6.49 -1.40
CA GLY A 91 5.86 -6.65 -0.85
C GLY A 91 5.38 -8.09 -0.88
N ILE A 92 5.56 -8.78 -2.00
CA ILE A 92 5.14 -10.17 -2.14
C ILE A 92 5.91 -11.08 -1.17
N GLU A 93 7.21 -10.88 -1.04
CA GLU A 93 8.03 -11.65 -0.10
C GLU A 93 7.55 -11.47 1.33
N ALA A 94 7.23 -10.24 1.73
CA ALA A 94 6.71 -9.98 3.07
C ALA A 94 5.33 -10.61 3.26
N ALA A 95 4.46 -10.55 2.25
CA ALA A 95 3.14 -11.17 2.31
C ALA A 95 3.23 -12.69 2.44
N GLU A 96 4.14 -13.32 1.71
CA GLU A 96 4.36 -14.77 1.81
C GLU A 96 4.77 -15.19 3.22
N LYS A 97 5.63 -14.40 3.86
CA LYS A 97 6.06 -14.66 5.24
C LYS A 97 4.90 -14.60 6.23
N GLN A 98 3.83 -13.88 5.88
CA GLN A 98 2.62 -13.77 6.70
C GLN A 98 1.54 -14.76 6.30
N ASN A 99 1.86 -15.69 5.40
CA ASN A 99 0.94 -16.71 4.91
C ASN A 99 -0.26 -16.14 4.15
N ALA A 100 -0.04 -15.08 3.38
CA ALA A 100 -1.08 -14.54 2.53
C ALA A 100 -1.38 -15.48 1.36
N ASP A 101 -2.66 -15.59 1.02
CA ASP A 101 -3.12 -16.39 -0.13
C ASP A 101 -3.11 -15.56 -1.41
N ALA A 102 -3.23 -14.23 -1.27
CA ALA A 102 -3.28 -13.32 -2.40
C ALA A 102 -2.74 -11.95 -2.02
N CYS A 103 -2.31 -11.20 -3.04
CA CYS A 103 -1.83 -9.83 -2.90
C CYS A 103 -2.59 -8.91 -3.83
N ALA A 104 -3.04 -7.77 -3.31
CA ALA A 104 -3.66 -6.72 -4.10
C ALA A 104 -2.78 -5.48 -4.05
N CYS A 105 -2.27 -5.03 -5.21
CA CYS A 105 -1.35 -3.91 -5.29
C CYS A 105 -2.07 -2.61 -5.61
N PHE A 106 -1.82 -1.56 -4.82
CA PHE A 106 -2.33 -0.22 -5.05
C PHE A 106 -1.18 0.78 -5.09
N ALA A 107 -1.20 1.69 -6.04
CA ALA A 107 -0.19 2.73 -6.15
C ALA A 107 -0.53 3.93 -5.26
N ALA A 108 0.45 4.46 -4.55
CA ALA A 108 0.26 5.55 -3.60
C ALA A 108 -0.01 6.91 -4.25
N ASP A 109 0.17 7.03 -5.56
CA ASP A 109 -0.06 8.26 -6.31
C ASP A 109 -1.47 8.40 -6.88
N GLN A 110 -2.44 7.68 -6.28
CA GLN A 110 -3.84 7.73 -6.70
C GLN A 110 -4.72 8.27 -5.56
N PRO A 111 -4.58 9.57 -5.21
CA PRO A 111 -5.27 10.12 -4.05
C PRO A 111 -6.78 10.21 -4.21
N TYR A 112 -7.30 10.10 -5.44
CA TYR A 112 -8.73 10.22 -5.72
C TYR A 112 -9.43 8.89 -5.93
N LEU A 113 -8.73 7.76 -5.81
CA LEU A 113 -9.37 6.45 -5.90
C LEU A 113 -10.36 6.29 -4.75
N LYS A 114 -11.61 6.00 -5.09
CA LYS A 114 -12.69 5.94 -4.11
C LYS A 114 -12.59 4.67 -3.27
N GLU A 115 -12.99 4.79 -1.99
CA GLU A 115 -13.05 3.67 -1.07
C GLU A 115 -13.91 2.53 -1.63
N GLU A 116 -15.08 2.84 -2.19
CA GLU A 116 -15.98 1.85 -2.78
C GLU A 116 -15.34 1.07 -3.91
N THR A 117 -14.59 1.76 -4.77
CA THR A 117 -13.91 1.14 -5.90
C THR A 117 -12.85 0.16 -5.41
N ALA A 118 -12.06 0.56 -4.42
CA ALA A 118 -11.02 -0.28 -3.84
C ALA A 118 -11.62 -1.52 -3.16
N GLU A 119 -12.68 -1.35 -2.39
CA GLU A 119 -13.33 -2.46 -1.69
C GLU A 119 -13.93 -3.46 -2.66
N ARG A 120 -14.59 -2.99 -3.71
CA ARG A 120 -15.14 -3.87 -4.77
C ARG A 120 -14.06 -4.67 -5.46
N PHE A 121 -12.93 -4.04 -5.72
CA PHE A 121 -11.79 -4.73 -6.33
C PHE A 121 -11.30 -5.87 -5.44
N LEU A 122 -11.14 -5.62 -4.15
CA LEU A 122 -10.69 -6.62 -3.19
C LEU A 122 -11.70 -7.76 -3.03
N GLU A 123 -12.99 -7.44 -2.97
CA GLU A 123 -14.04 -8.46 -2.90
C GLU A 123 -14.07 -9.32 -4.17
N SER A 124 -13.87 -8.68 -5.34
CA SER A 124 -13.80 -9.39 -6.61
C SER A 124 -12.64 -10.37 -6.64
N MET A 125 -11.49 -10.01 -6.11
CA MET A 125 -10.33 -10.90 -6.00
C MET A 125 -10.66 -12.13 -5.16
N GLU A 126 -11.33 -11.94 -4.03
CA GLU A 126 -11.72 -13.06 -3.17
C GLU A 126 -12.69 -14.00 -3.87
N MET A 127 -13.70 -13.45 -4.55
CA MET A 127 -14.69 -14.25 -5.28
C MET A 127 -14.06 -15.07 -6.40
N GLN A 128 -13.10 -14.51 -7.10
CA GLN A 128 -12.42 -15.16 -8.21
C GLN A 128 -11.20 -15.97 -7.77
N LYS A 129 -10.86 -15.91 -6.48
CA LYS A 129 -9.66 -16.53 -5.91
C LYS A 129 -8.40 -16.14 -6.68
N ALA A 130 -8.34 -14.89 -7.12
CA ALA A 130 -7.19 -14.37 -7.87
C ALA A 130 -6.00 -14.17 -6.94
N PRO A 131 -4.81 -14.75 -7.27
CA PRO A 131 -3.64 -14.63 -6.39
C PRO A 131 -2.95 -13.28 -6.45
N LEU A 132 -3.14 -12.51 -7.52
CA LEU A 132 -2.54 -11.20 -7.69
C LEU A 132 -3.47 -10.27 -8.45
N GLY A 133 -3.65 -9.08 -7.93
CA GLY A 133 -4.39 -8.01 -8.59
C GLY A 133 -3.70 -6.69 -8.37
N CYS A 134 -3.80 -5.78 -9.36
CA CYS A 134 -3.13 -4.48 -9.30
C CYS A 134 -4.06 -3.36 -9.72
N VAL A 135 -3.96 -2.23 -9.01
CA VAL A 135 -4.60 -0.97 -9.37
C VAL A 135 -3.51 0.10 -9.44
N PHE A 136 -3.28 0.60 -10.62
CA PHE A 136 -2.28 1.62 -10.86
C PHE A 136 -2.88 2.89 -11.44
#